data_3a0d084e0562dcffa8c100d1ee165c4a
#
_entry.id   3a0d084e0562dcffa8c100d1ee165c4a
#
_cell.length_a   1.000
_cell.length_b   1.000
_cell.length_c   1.000
_cell.angle_alpha   90.00
_cell.angle_beta   90.00
_cell.angle_gamma   90.00
#
_symmetry.space_group_name_H-M   'P 1'
#
loop_
_entity.id
_entity.type
_entity.pdbx_description
1 polymer ?
#
loop_
_entity_poly.entity_id
_entity_poly.type
_entity_poly.pdbx_seq_one_letter_code
_entity_poly.pdbx_strand_id
1 'polypeptide(L)'
;MYKIYEISNGDTLDSVAFKLGVSPEVLASLNGLSVNATLNPNSFIIVPNGDNNFDKYTIKKGDTIYQIASSYNISPSQLLKLNGLNDSDIIYPGEDIMIPRGNVQFYVTIEGDTINGLTQFLRVPIDEIARQNDTIYLMPDQLIVYKR
;
A
#
# COMPACT_ATOMS: atom_id res chain seq x y z
N MET A 1 -8.50 -0.18 12.60
CA MET A 1 -9.94 -0.56 12.62
C MET A 1 -10.33 -0.98 11.21
N TYR A 2 -11.19 -1.98 11.03
CA TYR A 2 -11.64 -2.47 9.75
C TYR A 2 -13.11 -2.14 9.52
N LYS A 3 -13.51 -2.07 8.27
CA LYS A 3 -14.91 -1.95 7.86
C LYS A 3 -15.25 -3.00 6.81
N ILE A 4 -16.54 -3.24 6.61
CA ILE A 4 -17.05 -4.11 5.56
C ILE A 4 -17.28 -3.26 4.30
N TYR A 5 -16.80 -3.73 3.16
CA TYR A 5 -17.00 -3.14 1.85
C TYR A 5 -17.87 -4.10 1.01
N GLU A 6 -18.97 -3.60 0.49
CA GLU A 6 -19.82 -4.33 -0.45
C GLU A 6 -19.28 -4.16 -1.87
N ILE A 7 -19.01 -5.28 -2.53
CA ILE A 7 -18.46 -5.31 -3.87
C ILE A 7 -19.53 -4.91 -4.89
N SER A 8 -19.24 -3.87 -5.64
CA SER A 8 -20.09 -3.39 -6.73
C SER A 8 -19.78 -4.13 -8.04
N ASN A 9 -20.72 -4.07 -8.97
CA ASN A 9 -20.49 -4.64 -10.30
C ASN A 9 -19.31 -3.92 -11.00
N GLY A 10 -18.35 -4.71 -11.48
CA GLY A 10 -17.13 -4.21 -12.11
C GLY A 10 -15.98 -3.90 -11.13
N ASP A 11 -16.17 -4.05 -9.82
CA ASP A 11 -15.06 -3.95 -8.87
C ASP A 11 -14.08 -5.10 -9.07
N THR A 12 -12.81 -4.74 -9.09
CA THR A 12 -11.67 -5.67 -9.01
C THR A 12 -10.93 -5.41 -7.70
N LEU A 13 -10.11 -6.36 -7.28
CA LEU A 13 -9.29 -6.19 -6.07
C LEU A 13 -8.42 -4.94 -6.18
N ASP A 14 -7.85 -4.70 -7.37
CA ASP A 14 -7.04 -3.51 -7.66
C ASP A 14 -7.86 -2.23 -7.56
N SER A 15 -9.06 -2.20 -8.16
CA SER A 15 -9.89 -0.99 -8.14
C SER A 15 -10.37 -0.64 -6.73
N VAL A 16 -10.68 -1.65 -5.92
CA VAL A 16 -11.11 -1.46 -4.52
C VAL A 16 -9.92 -1.03 -3.66
N ALA A 17 -8.78 -1.71 -3.78
CA ALA A 17 -7.55 -1.34 -3.08
C ALA A 17 -7.15 0.11 -3.40
N PHE A 18 -7.24 0.47 -4.67
CA PHE A 18 -6.98 1.82 -5.15
C PHE A 18 -7.93 2.87 -4.54
N LYS A 19 -9.25 2.61 -4.51
CA LYS A 19 -10.25 3.49 -3.87
C LYS A 19 -9.95 3.72 -2.38
N LEU A 20 -9.33 2.74 -1.74
CA LEU A 20 -9.07 2.74 -0.29
C LEU A 20 -7.65 3.21 0.07
N GLY A 21 -6.78 3.44 -0.94
CA GLY A 21 -5.40 3.84 -0.72
C GLY A 21 -4.54 2.77 -0.06
N VAL A 22 -4.82 1.49 -0.35
CA VAL A 22 -4.05 0.33 0.11
C VAL A 22 -3.55 -0.47 -1.09
N SER A 23 -2.51 -1.29 -0.89
CA SER A 23 -2.07 -2.17 -1.97
C SER A 23 -3.02 -3.35 -2.17
N PRO A 24 -3.15 -3.88 -3.42
CA PRO A 24 -3.94 -5.07 -3.69
C PRO A 24 -3.51 -6.29 -2.87
N GLU A 25 -2.21 -6.43 -2.60
CA GLU A 25 -1.64 -7.51 -1.80
C GLU A 25 -2.12 -7.45 -0.35
N VAL A 26 -2.15 -6.26 0.24
CA VAL A 26 -2.67 -6.04 1.59
C VAL A 26 -4.15 -6.39 1.64
N LEU A 27 -4.93 -5.95 0.65
CA LEU A 27 -6.36 -6.24 0.60
C LEU A 27 -6.64 -7.73 0.38
N ALA A 28 -5.86 -8.39 -0.48
CA ALA A 28 -5.93 -9.82 -0.72
C ALA A 28 -5.62 -10.61 0.55
N SER A 29 -4.50 -10.32 1.18
CA SER A 29 -4.05 -10.98 2.42
C SER A 29 -5.08 -10.84 3.55
N LEU A 30 -5.65 -9.65 3.72
CA LEU A 30 -6.66 -9.37 4.74
C LEU A 30 -7.92 -10.24 4.58
N ASN A 31 -8.24 -10.62 3.35
CA ASN A 31 -9.43 -11.39 3.01
C ASN A 31 -9.14 -12.87 2.69
N GLY A 32 -7.91 -13.34 2.82
CA GLY A 32 -7.53 -14.70 2.44
C GLY A 32 -7.69 -14.99 0.94
N LEU A 33 -7.54 -13.95 0.11
CA LEU A 33 -7.69 -14.04 -1.35
C LEU A 33 -6.30 -14.04 -2.02
N SER A 34 -6.23 -14.55 -3.25
CA SER A 34 -5.10 -14.28 -4.13
C SER A 34 -5.22 -12.90 -4.75
N VAL A 35 -4.10 -12.26 -5.13
CA VAL A 35 -4.09 -10.92 -5.73
C VAL A 35 -4.92 -10.87 -7.03
N ASN A 36 -4.99 -11.99 -7.76
CA ASN A 36 -5.76 -12.12 -9.00
C ASN A 36 -7.18 -12.66 -8.77
N ALA A 37 -7.67 -12.67 -7.53
CA ALA A 37 -9.00 -13.20 -7.23
C ALA A 37 -10.09 -12.37 -7.90
N THR A 38 -11.06 -13.04 -8.50
CA THR A 38 -12.27 -12.41 -9.01
C THR A 38 -13.19 -12.09 -7.85
N LEU A 39 -13.63 -10.84 -7.75
CA LEU A 39 -14.60 -10.41 -6.76
C LEU A 39 -16.02 -10.62 -7.30
N ASN A 40 -16.90 -11.20 -6.47
CA ASN A 40 -18.29 -11.38 -6.82
C ASN A 40 -19.13 -10.16 -6.41
N PRO A 41 -19.90 -9.55 -7.32
CA PRO A 41 -20.82 -8.47 -6.96
C PRO A 41 -21.79 -8.90 -5.85
N ASN A 42 -22.13 -7.94 -4.98
CA ASN A 42 -22.99 -8.13 -3.80
C ASN A 42 -22.39 -9.05 -2.72
N SER A 43 -21.13 -9.45 -2.83
CA SER A 43 -20.39 -10.06 -1.73
C SER A 43 -19.66 -9.00 -0.92
N PHE A 44 -19.11 -9.39 0.23
CA PHE A 44 -18.46 -8.47 1.16
C PHE A 44 -17.01 -8.85 1.38
N ILE A 45 -16.15 -7.85 1.49
CA ILE A 45 -14.76 -8.00 1.91
C ILE A 45 -14.47 -7.09 3.09
N ILE A 46 -13.49 -7.48 3.88
CA ILE A 46 -12.94 -6.68 4.97
C ILE A 46 -11.94 -5.70 4.36
N VAL A 47 -12.09 -4.43 4.69
CA VAL A 47 -11.18 -3.38 4.22
C VAL A 47 -10.66 -2.56 5.39
N PRO A 48 -9.43 -2.02 5.31
CA PRO A 48 -8.93 -1.09 6.31
C PRO A 48 -9.83 0.16 6.38
N ASN A 49 -10.06 0.63 7.60
CA ASN A 49 -10.76 1.89 7.85
C ASN A 49 -9.71 3.00 8.01
N GLY A 50 -8.93 3.21 6.97
CA GLY A 50 -7.84 4.19 6.96
C GLY A 50 -8.24 5.50 6.32
N ASP A 51 -7.58 6.58 6.73
CA ASP A 51 -7.60 7.83 5.98
C ASP A 51 -7.02 7.56 4.59
N ASN A 52 -7.57 8.23 3.60
CA ASN A 52 -7.17 8.07 2.20
C ASN A 52 -5.79 8.73 2.00
N ASN A 53 -4.74 7.98 2.31
CA ASN A 53 -3.35 8.46 2.31
C ASN A 53 -2.74 8.56 0.91
N PHE A 54 -3.44 8.04 -0.09
CA PHE A 54 -2.96 8.01 -1.47
C PHE A 54 -4.00 8.56 -2.43
N ASP A 55 -3.51 9.17 -3.50
CA ASP A 55 -4.30 9.64 -4.63
C ASP A 55 -3.94 8.87 -5.90
N LYS A 56 -4.81 8.94 -6.86
CA LYS A 56 -4.60 8.42 -8.19
C LYS A 56 -3.89 9.47 -9.05
N TYR A 57 -2.84 9.06 -9.76
CA TYR A 57 -2.17 9.85 -10.79
C TYR A 57 -2.26 9.14 -12.13
N THR A 58 -2.86 9.79 -13.13
CA THR A 58 -2.87 9.27 -14.50
C THR A 58 -1.61 9.74 -15.22
N ILE A 59 -0.83 8.77 -15.69
CA ILE A 59 0.44 9.01 -16.39
C ILE A 59 0.20 9.80 -17.67
N LYS A 60 0.98 10.85 -17.88
CA LYS A 60 0.94 11.71 -19.04
C LYS A 60 2.07 11.36 -20.02
N LYS A 61 1.91 11.76 -21.28
CA LYS A 61 2.96 11.60 -22.27
C LYS A 61 4.24 12.32 -21.84
N GLY A 62 5.34 11.58 -21.77
CA GLY A 62 6.65 12.09 -21.36
C GLY A 62 6.95 11.96 -19.87
N ASP A 63 6.01 11.48 -19.07
CA ASP A 63 6.27 11.19 -17.66
C ASP A 63 7.24 10.03 -17.50
N THR A 64 8.04 10.11 -16.47
CA THR A 64 8.87 9.01 -15.96
C THR A 64 8.63 8.83 -14.46
N ILE A 65 8.82 7.62 -13.97
CA ILE A 65 8.71 7.34 -12.52
C ILE A 65 9.61 8.27 -11.70
N TYR A 66 10.81 8.56 -12.20
CA TYR A 66 11.76 9.48 -11.53
C TYR A 66 11.21 10.89 -11.40
N GLN A 67 10.61 11.44 -12.45
CA GLN A 67 10.02 12.78 -12.43
C GLN A 67 8.78 12.83 -11.52
N ILE A 68 7.92 11.82 -11.61
CA ILE A 68 6.74 11.73 -10.76
C ILE A 68 7.19 11.63 -9.28
N ALA A 69 8.08 10.70 -8.96
CA ALA A 69 8.58 10.53 -7.59
C ALA A 69 9.21 11.82 -7.04
N SER A 70 10.00 12.51 -7.86
CA SER A 70 10.61 13.79 -7.49
C SER A 70 9.57 14.87 -7.17
N SER A 71 8.48 14.96 -7.96
CA SER A 71 7.41 15.95 -7.72
C SER A 71 6.63 15.71 -6.43
N TYR A 72 6.62 14.50 -5.92
CA TYR A 72 6.01 14.13 -4.63
C TYR A 72 7.02 13.94 -3.50
N ASN A 73 8.29 14.26 -3.73
CA ASN A 73 9.38 14.15 -2.75
C ASN A 73 9.52 12.73 -2.16
N ILE A 74 9.39 11.72 -3.00
CA ILE A 74 9.53 10.30 -2.65
C ILE A 74 10.61 9.62 -3.48
N SER A 75 11.16 8.54 -2.96
CA SER A 75 12.12 7.71 -3.67
C SER A 75 11.45 7.01 -4.88
N PRO A 76 12.06 7.00 -6.06
CA PRO A 76 11.56 6.26 -7.21
C PRO A 76 11.34 4.78 -6.91
N SER A 77 12.24 4.14 -6.17
CA SER A 77 12.11 2.72 -5.80
C SER A 77 10.90 2.47 -4.88
N GLN A 78 10.58 3.40 -3.99
CA GLN A 78 9.40 3.31 -3.14
C GLN A 78 8.11 3.53 -3.95
N LEU A 79 8.12 4.46 -4.91
CA LEU A 79 6.97 4.66 -5.80
C LEU A 79 6.70 3.42 -6.67
N LEU A 80 7.75 2.80 -7.22
CA LEU A 80 7.64 1.54 -7.95
C LEU A 80 7.02 0.45 -7.08
N LYS A 81 7.57 0.22 -5.89
CA LYS A 81 7.07 -0.81 -4.96
C LYS A 81 5.62 -0.56 -4.53
N LEU A 82 5.25 0.69 -4.26
CA LEU A 82 3.87 1.06 -3.92
C LEU A 82 2.90 0.62 -5.01
N ASN A 83 3.33 0.65 -6.27
CA ASN A 83 2.52 0.31 -7.43
C ASN A 83 2.75 -1.11 -7.96
N GLY A 84 3.49 -1.95 -7.24
CA GLY A 84 3.79 -3.32 -7.68
C GLY A 84 4.67 -3.39 -8.93
N LEU A 85 5.42 -2.31 -9.20
CA LEU A 85 6.31 -2.17 -10.35
C LEU A 85 7.78 -2.41 -9.94
N ASN A 86 8.60 -2.73 -10.92
CA ASN A 86 10.06 -2.84 -10.79
C ASN A 86 10.78 -1.91 -11.80
N ASP A 87 12.08 -1.80 -11.67
CA ASP A 87 12.90 -0.87 -12.47
C ASP A 87 12.88 -1.16 -13.98
N SER A 88 12.48 -2.37 -14.40
CA SER A 88 12.40 -2.77 -15.79
C SER A 88 11.02 -2.56 -16.42
N ASP A 89 10.01 -2.24 -15.60
CA ASP A 89 8.65 -2.03 -16.09
C ASP A 89 8.53 -0.69 -16.83
N ILE A 90 7.79 -0.72 -17.92
CA ILE A 90 7.51 0.46 -18.74
C ILE A 90 6.14 0.99 -18.33
N ILE A 91 6.07 2.28 -18.05
CA ILE A 91 4.82 2.99 -17.80
C ILE A 91 4.30 3.63 -19.09
N TYR A 92 3.00 3.60 -19.31
CA TYR A 92 2.37 4.14 -20.50
C TYR A 92 1.42 5.30 -20.17
N PRO A 93 1.33 6.31 -21.06
CA PRO A 93 0.33 7.37 -20.91
C PRO A 93 -1.09 6.81 -20.82
N GLY A 94 -1.86 7.28 -19.86
CA GLY A 94 -3.22 6.82 -19.59
C GLY A 94 -3.33 5.74 -18.52
N GLU A 95 -2.22 5.14 -18.10
CA GLU A 95 -2.20 4.26 -16.91
C GLU A 95 -2.29 5.07 -15.63
N ASP A 96 -2.85 4.43 -14.61
CA ASP A 96 -3.02 5.03 -13.30
C ASP A 96 -2.06 4.41 -12.29
N ILE A 97 -1.41 5.26 -11.52
CA ILE A 97 -0.55 4.87 -10.40
C ILE A 97 -1.00 5.55 -9.11
N MET A 98 -0.71 4.92 -7.98
CA MET A 98 -0.89 5.52 -6.66
C MET A 98 0.29 6.45 -6.34
N ILE A 99 -0.04 7.59 -5.77
CA ILE A 99 0.91 8.59 -5.25
C ILE A 99 0.49 8.98 -3.83
N PRO A 100 1.42 9.40 -2.96
CA PRO A 100 1.05 9.86 -1.62
C PRO A 100 0.28 11.17 -1.69
N ARG A 101 -0.71 11.30 -0.80
CA ARG A 101 -1.51 12.53 -0.65
C ARG A 101 -0.80 13.51 0.29
N GLY A 102 -0.63 14.74 -0.19
CA GLY A 102 -0.10 15.83 0.65
C GLY A 102 1.28 15.50 1.24
N ASN A 103 1.39 15.51 2.57
CA ASN A 103 2.63 15.26 3.29
C ASN A 103 2.77 13.81 3.78
N VAL A 104 1.97 12.88 3.26
CA VAL A 104 2.07 11.47 3.63
C VAL A 104 3.44 10.93 3.21
N GLN A 105 4.14 10.36 4.18
CA GLN A 105 5.35 9.57 3.95
C GLN A 105 4.98 8.10 4.09
N PHE A 106 5.55 7.26 3.27
CA PHE A 106 5.30 5.83 3.33
C PHE A 106 6.58 5.04 3.11
N TYR A 107 6.58 3.81 3.55
CA TYR A 107 7.68 2.87 3.33
C TYR A 107 7.10 1.49 2.99
N VAL A 108 7.50 0.94 1.86
CA VAL A 108 7.16 -0.44 1.47
C VAL A 108 8.27 -1.35 1.98
N THR A 109 7.93 -2.24 2.89
CA THR A 109 8.89 -3.15 3.52
C THR A 109 9.50 -4.13 2.51
N ILE A 110 10.72 -4.54 2.79
CA ILE A 110 11.46 -5.55 2.02
C ILE A 110 11.82 -6.73 2.93
N GLU A 111 12.22 -7.83 2.32
CA GLU A 111 12.71 -8.99 3.04
C GLU A 111 13.90 -8.61 3.95
N GLY A 112 13.85 -9.05 5.20
CA GLY A 112 14.84 -8.73 6.22
C GLY A 112 14.60 -7.47 7.03
N ASP A 113 13.57 -6.68 6.69
CA ASP A 113 13.19 -5.53 7.51
C ASP A 113 12.72 -5.97 8.90
N THR A 114 13.13 -5.21 9.89
CA THR A 114 12.68 -5.37 11.28
C THR A 114 12.07 -4.07 11.76
N ILE A 115 11.16 -4.17 12.74
CA ILE A 115 10.55 -2.96 13.31
C ILE A 115 11.59 -2.02 13.91
N ASN A 116 12.62 -2.56 14.57
CA ASN A 116 13.72 -1.76 15.11
C ASN A 116 14.56 -1.11 14.00
N GLY A 117 14.83 -1.83 12.91
CA GLY A 117 15.52 -1.28 11.75
C GLY A 117 14.72 -0.13 11.13
N LEU A 118 13.41 -0.31 10.98
CA LEU A 118 12.51 0.72 10.45
C LEU A 118 12.46 1.97 11.34
N THR A 119 12.35 1.81 12.65
CA THR A 119 12.33 2.96 13.58
C THR A 119 13.60 3.79 13.50
N GLN A 120 14.75 3.13 13.34
CA GLN A 120 16.04 3.79 13.17
C GLN A 120 16.15 4.49 11.80
N PHE A 121 15.75 3.79 10.75
CA PHE A 121 15.81 4.31 9.38
C PHE A 121 14.87 5.50 9.17
N LEU A 122 13.60 5.37 9.60
CA LEU A 122 12.59 6.41 9.46
C LEU A 122 12.73 7.52 10.50
N ARG A 123 13.51 7.28 11.56
CA ARG A 123 13.64 8.17 12.74
C ARG A 123 12.30 8.47 13.41
N VAL A 124 11.41 7.48 13.42
CA VAL A 124 10.08 7.54 14.01
C VAL A 124 9.98 6.48 15.11
N PRO A 125 9.55 6.82 16.32
CA PRO A 125 9.37 5.84 17.40
C PRO A 125 8.34 4.78 17.06
N ILE A 126 8.50 3.58 17.64
CA ILE A 126 7.62 2.43 17.35
C ILE A 126 6.16 2.69 17.70
N ASP A 127 5.89 3.37 18.80
CA ASP A 127 4.55 3.74 19.24
C ASP A 127 3.88 4.71 18.25
N GLU A 128 4.65 5.59 17.66
CA GLU A 128 4.16 6.51 16.63
C GLU A 128 3.89 5.77 15.31
N ILE A 129 4.77 4.84 14.90
CA ILE A 129 4.53 3.98 13.74
C ILE A 129 3.25 3.15 13.96
N ALA A 130 3.11 2.55 15.14
CA ALA A 130 1.94 1.75 15.49
C ALA A 130 0.64 2.59 15.51
N ARG A 131 0.72 3.83 15.99
CA ARG A 131 -0.44 4.73 16.07
C ARG A 131 -0.90 5.22 14.68
N GLN A 132 0.04 5.38 13.76
CA GLN A 132 -0.24 5.86 12.39
C GLN A 132 -0.62 4.74 11.42
N ASN A 133 -0.50 3.48 11.82
CA ASN A 133 -0.87 2.33 11.01
C ASN A 133 -1.98 1.55 11.70
N ASP A 134 -3.08 1.35 11.01
CA ASP A 134 -4.24 0.61 11.55
C ASP A 134 -3.88 -0.81 11.96
N THR A 135 -2.95 -1.44 11.23
CA THR A 135 -2.49 -2.80 11.51
C THR A 135 -1.07 -3.00 11.03
N ILE A 136 -0.26 -3.58 11.91
CA ILE A 136 1.07 -4.11 11.55
C ILE A 136 0.96 -5.63 11.64
N TYR A 137 1.10 -6.30 10.49
CA TYR A 137 1.04 -7.76 10.43
C TYR A 137 2.33 -8.37 10.96
N LEU A 138 2.18 -9.42 11.77
CA LEU A 138 3.30 -10.24 12.21
C LEU A 138 3.47 -11.43 11.24
N MET A 139 4.72 -11.79 11.00
CA MET A 139 5.02 -12.98 10.19
C MET A 139 4.64 -14.25 10.95
N PRO A 140 4.21 -15.32 10.26
CA PRO A 140 4.09 -16.64 10.87
C PRO A 140 5.42 -17.06 11.53
N ASP A 141 5.32 -17.77 12.65
CA ASP A 141 6.46 -18.31 13.43
C ASP A 141 7.43 -17.26 13.97
N GLN A 142 7.03 -15.99 14.01
CA GLN A 142 7.81 -14.92 14.60
C GLN A 142 7.82 -15.02 16.13
N LEU A 143 9.02 -15.10 16.71
CA LEU A 143 9.18 -15.08 18.18
C LEU A 143 8.96 -13.66 18.71
N ILE A 144 7.96 -13.49 19.58
CA ILE A 144 7.70 -12.25 20.31
C ILE A 144 8.06 -12.45 21.78
N VAL A 145 9.02 -11.67 22.25
CA VAL A 145 9.43 -11.67 23.65
C VAL A 145 8.85 -10.45 24.36
N TYR A 146 8.20 -10.68 25.51
CA TYR A 146 7.69 -9.60 26.34
C TYR A 146 8.04 -9.85 27.82
N LYS A 147 8.18 -8.77 28.58
CA LYS A 147 8.32 -8.79 30.05
C LYS A 147 7.16 -8.01 30.65
N ARG A 148 6.56 -8.56 31.70
CA ARG A 148 5.58 -7.85 32.54
C ARG A 148 6.27 -7.11 33.66
#